data_2b5cc246f0f73f0d8ba7303ed2c63a6d
#
_entry.id   2b5cc246f0f73f0d8ba7303ed2c63a6d
#
_cell.length_a   1.000
_cell.length_b   1.000
_cell.length_c   1.000
_cell.angle_alpha   90.00
_cell.angle_beta   90.00
_cell.angle_gamma   90.00
#
_symmetry.space_group_name_H-M   'P 1'
#
loop_
_entity.id
_entity.type
_entity.pdbx_description
1 polymer ?
#
loop_
_entity_poly.entity_id
_entity_poly.type
_entity_poly.pdbx_seq_one_letter_code
_entity_poly.pdbx_strand_id
1 'polypeptide(L)'
;DIEKQNKIVNTLKTSKTLCDRYLELQTQLPTLKNKKRKEAEREMTSMDNQYKTVKKDMEQVKKLYALEDELNSLRSNLYYSEQYILNNTEKIVHILKDNGFIDEISSDDGVDYSFTSKGKMAACIAEAHPLVLTELCVRLDYFESFTPKQIIGILSSFADVKVPDDLKQVLPNCSDYHVTSAVNNIKDLIGEYADLENDNRIWTGYNYGDALQYDLMELSMMWCDKNNEHDCKVCIQDNVADKEISIGDFNKALLKIVTMAKELSNVCEEMGQIELLHKLGQIEPMILKYVTTSQSLYL
;
A
#
# COMPACT_ATOMS: atom_id res chain seq x y z
N ASP A 1 7.38 8.83 31.05
CA ASP A 1 6.97 10.22 31.38
C ASP A 1 6.14 10.29 32.67
N ILE A 2 5.28 9.31 32.99
CA ILE A 2 4.57 9.22 34.27
C ILE A 2 5.56 9.18 35.46
N GLU A 3 6.69 8.46 35.32
CA GLU A 3 7.73 8.46 36.37
C GLU A 3 8.39 9.82 36.56
N LYS A 4 8.55 10.59 35.47
CA LYS A 4 9.10 11.97 35.57
C LYS A 4 8.13 12.90 36.26
N GLN A 5 6.81 12.77 35.97
CA GLN A 5 5.77 13.54 36.66
C GLN A 5 5.77 13.25 38.15
N ASN A 6 5.79 11.98 38.55
CA ASN A 6 5.82 11.56 39.95
C ASN A 6 7.08 12.07 40.66
N LYS A 7 8.25 12.07 40.00
CA LYS A 7 9.48 12.65 40.54
C LYS A 7 9.34 14.14 40.82
N ILE A 8 8.74 14.91 39.89
CA ILE A 8 8.54 16.35 40.07
C ILE A 8 7.62 16.61 41.27
N VAL A 9 6.47 15.94 41.34
CA VAL A 9 5.51 16.11 42.42
C VAL A 9 6.16 15.83 43.80
N ASN A 10 6.96 14.76 43.89
CA ASN A 10 7.63 14.37 45.13
C ASN A 10 8.77 15.30 45.55
N THR A 11 9.26 16.18 44.68
CA THR A 11 10.33 17.14 44.99
C THR A 11 9.81 18.52 45.42
N LEU A 12 8.51 18.79 45.30
CA LEU A 12 7.92 20.05 45.68
C LEU A 12 7.96 20.22 47.22
N LYS A 13 8.47 21.37 47.65
CA LYS A 13 8.47 21.78 49.07
C LYS A 13 7.26 22.64 49.43
N THR A 14 6.68 23.30 48.42
CA THR A 14 5.46 24.10 48.53
C THR A 14 4.30 23.27 47.96
N SER A 15 3.10 23.35 48.55
CA SER A 15 1.97 22.60 48.03
C SER A 15 1.63 23.00 46.57
N LYS A 16 1.21 22.03 45.73
CA LYS A 16 0.85 22.26 44.33
C LYS A 16 -0.19 23.39 44.24
N THR A 17 -1.20 23.37 45.10
CA THR A 17 -2.28 24.39 45.11
C THR A 17 -1.79 25.81 45.33
N LEU A 18 -0.74 26.01 46.18
CA LEU A 18 -0.12 27.33 46.36
C LEU A 18 0.71 27.73 45.13
N CYS A 19 1.41 26.79 44.51
CA CYS A 19 2.13 27.04 43.26
C CYS A 19 1.16 27.39 42.11
N ASP A 20 0.03 26.71 42.03
CA ASP A 20 -1.02 27.00 41.04
C ASP A 20 -1.61 28.41 41.25
N ARG A 21 -1.90 28.77 42.50
CA ARG A 21 -2.39 30.12 42.82
C ARG A 21 -1.36 31.19 42.47
N TYR A 22 -0.10 30.95 42.75
CA TYR A 22 0.98 31.87 42.40
C TYR A 22 1.10 32.03 40.86
N LEU A 23 1.00 30.91 40.12
CA LEU A 23 1.03 30.90 38.66
C LEU A 23 -0.17 31.65 38.07
N GLU A 24 -1.37 31.43 38.60
CA GLU A 24 -2.60 32.14 38.21
C GLU A 24 -2.43 33.66 38.38
N LEU A 25 -1.96 34.09 39.55
CA LEU A 25 -1.73 35.53 39.81
C LEU A 25 -0.67 36.09 38.88
N GLN A 26 0.40 35.36 38.58
CA GLN A 26 1.46 35.79 37.66
C GLN A 26 0.90 35.95 36.22
N THR A 27 0.04 35.06 35.82
CA THR A 27 -0.55 35.06 34.45
C THR A 27 -1.59 36.19 34.33
N GLN A 28 -2.35 36.47 35.38
CA GLN A 28 -3.38 37.49 35.37
C GLN A 28 -2.82 38.92 35.56
N LEU A 29 -1.68 39.07 36.20
CA LEU A 29 -1.10 40.36 36.57
C LEU A 29 -1.00 41.37 35.41
N PRO A 30 -0.63 41.02 34.19
CA PRO A 30 -0.57 41.92 33.05
C PRO A 30 -1.94 42.49 32.64
N THR A 31 -3.02 41.71 32.89
CA THR A 31 -4.40 42.06 32.50
C THR A 31 -5.13 42.84 33.59
N LEU A 32 -4.68 42.74 34.82
CA LEU A 32 -5.31 43.42 35.96
C LEU A 32 -4.95 44.91 36.01
N LYS A 33 -5.89 45.72 36.45
CA LYS A 33 -5.75 47.20 36.56
C LYS A 33 -6.03 47.69 38.00
N ASN A 34 -5.39 48.80 38.33
CA ASN A 34 -5.67 49.60 39.55
C ASN A 34 -5.65 48.74 40.85
N LYS A 35 -6.76 48.75 41.61
CA LYS A 35 -6.88 48.11 42.91
C LYS A 35 -6.62 46.59 42.85
N LYS A 36 -7.17 45.89 41.87
CA LYS A 36 -7.02 44.43 41.71
C LYS A 36 -5.57 44.06 41.44
N ARG A 37 -4.84 44.84 40.64
CA ARG A 37 -3.41 44.60 40.43
C ARG A 37 -2.59 44.72 41.70
N LYS A 38 -2.86 45.79 42.52
CA LYS A 38 -2.18 45.97 43.81
C LYS A 38 -2.48 44.84 44.81
N GLU A 39 -3.70 44.33 44.81
CA GLU A 39 -4.09 43.15 45.61
C GLU A 39 -3.33 41.88 45.21
N ALA A 40 -3.26 41.59 43.91
CA ALA A 40 -2.50 40.46 43.40
C ALA A 40 -0.99 40.58 43.71
N GLU A 41 -0.39 41.74 43.50
CA GLU A 41 1.01 42.01 43.84
C GLU A 41 1.27 41.83 45.34
N ARG A 42 0.36 42.25 46.23
CA ARG A 42 0.48 42.03 47.70
C ARG A 42 0.35 40.57 48.05
N GLU A 43 -0.58 39.83 47.44
CA GLU A 43 -0.73 38.37 47.67
C GLU A 43 0.52 37.63 47.23
N MET A 44 1.08 37.88 46.04
CA MET A 44 2.32 37.32 45.57
C MET A 44 3.52 37.62 46.52
N THR A 45 3.64 38.88 46.95
CA THR A 45 4.70 39.28 47.91
C THR A 45 4.56 38.55 49.26
N SER A 46 3.32 38.38 49.74
CA SER A 46 3.06 37.60 50.94
C SER A 46 3.50 36.15 50.80
N MET A 47 3.18 35.50 49.62
CA MET A 47 3.59 34.12 49.31
C MET A 47 5.11 34.01 49.20
N ASP A 48 5.79 34.97 48.57
CA ASP A 48 7.26 35.03 48.51
C ASP A 48 7.93 35.08 49.86
N ASN A 49 7.36 35.87 50.78
CA ASN A 49 7.89 36.01 52.14
C ASN A 49 7.66 34.77 53.04
N GLN A 50 6.51 34.13 52.85
CA GLN A 50 6.10 32.96 53.63
C GLN A 50 6.74 31.66 53.14
N TYR A 51 6.90 31.50 51.81
CA TYR A 51 7.38 30.26 51.16
C TYR A 51 8.60 30.56 50.30
N LYS A 52 9.81 30.45 50.85
CA LYS A 52 11.07 30.77 50.16
C LYS A 52 11.32 29.97 48.87
N THR A 53 10.65 28.81 48.69
CA THR A 53 10.81 27.92 47.52
C THR A 53 9.70 28.08 46.49
N VAL A 54 8.68 28.89 46.76
CA VAL A 54 7.46 28.99 45.90
C VAL A 54 7.78 29.24 44.40
N LYS A 55 8.71 30.13 44.09
CA LYS A 55 9.10 30.42 42.71
C LYS A 55 9.77 29.24 42.04
N LYS A 56 10.65 28.53 42.76
CA LYS A 56 11.32 27.34 42.23
C LYS A 56 10.31 26.20 42.03
N ASP A 57 9.45 25.99 43.00
CA ASP A 57 8.43 24.94 42.96
C ASP A 57 7.39 25.24 41.89
N MET A 58 6.98 26.53 41.70
CA MET A 58 6.13 26.96 40.60
C MET A 58 6.73 26.64 39.20
N GLU A 59 8.05 26.87 39.03
CA GLU A 59 8.70 26.48 37.76
C GLU A 59 8.70 24.95 37.52
N GLN A 60 8.76 24.15 38.62
CA GLN A 60 8.59 22.70 38.51
C GLN A 60 7.15 22.33 38.17
N VAL A 61 6.16 23.03 38.71
CA VAL A 61 4.73 22.82 38.37
C VAL A 61 4.44 23.21 36.92
N LYS A 62 5.05 24.28 36.38
CA LYS A 62 4.96 24.60 34.95
C LYS A 62 5.49 23.46 34.06
N LYS A 63 6.64 22.88 34.44
CA LYS A 63 7.19 21.71 33.73
C LYS A 63 6.25 20.50 33.81
N LEU A 64 5.61 20.31 34.99
CA LEU A 64 4.63 19.24 35.14
C LEU A 64 3.46 19.41 34.19
N TYR A 65 2.88 20.61 34.08
CA TYR A 65 1.79 20.88 33.14
C TYR A 65 2.21 20.71 31.68
N ALA A 66 3.41 21.17 31.30
CA ALA A 66 3.93 20.95 29.95
C ALA A 66 4.06 19.44 29.61
N LEU A 67 4.50 18.62 30.58
CA LEU A 67 4.56 17.16 30.42
C LEU A 67 3.16 16.51 30.38
N GLU A 68 2.21 17.04 31.14
CA GLU A 68 0.80 16.59 31.11
C GLU A 68 0.17 16.88 29.74
N ASP A 69 0.39 18.06 29.18
CA ASP A 69 -0.11 18.47 27.87
C ASP A 69 0.52 17.62 26.75
N GLU A 70 1.84 17.37 26.83
CA GLU A 70 2.54 16.49 25.89
C GLU A 70 1.99 15.06 25.94
N LEU A 71 1.80 14.52 27.15
CA LEU A 71 1.24 13.18 27.35
C LEU A 71 -0.19 13.07 26.79
N ASN A 72 -1.02 14.07 27.03
CA ASN A 72 -2.40 14.10 26.51
C ASN A 72 -2.41 14.19 24.98
N SER A 73 -1.51 15.00 24.40
CA SER A 73 -1.33 15.07 22.95
C SER A 73 -0.92 13.72 22.35
N LEU A 74 0.06 13.05 22.96
CA LEU A 74 0.52 11.73 22.53
C LEU A 74 -0.59 10.66 22.64
N ARG A 75 -1.38 10.68 23.72
CA ARG A 75 -2.52 9.78 23.89
C ARG A 75 -3.61 10.02 22.85
N SER A 76 -3.90 11.28 22.55
CA SER A 76 -4.86 11.64 21.51
C SER A 76 -4.39 11.17 20.14
N ASN A 77 -3.10 11.39 19.80
CA ASN A 77 -2.54 10.95 18.55
C ASN A 77 -2.58 9.42 18.39
N LEU A 78 -2.26 8.69 19.47
CA LEU A 78 -2.35 7.22 19.49
C LEU A 78 -3.79 6.76 19.24
N TYR A 79 -4.75 7.32 19.95
CA TYR A 79 -6.17 7.01 19.79
C TYR A 79 -6.65 7.27 18.35
N TYR A 80 -6.32 8.44 17.78
CA TYR A 80 -6.68 8.73 16.39
C TYR A 80 -6.02 7.78 15.40
N SER A 81 -4.77 7.38 15.64
CA SER A 81 -4.07 6.42 14.78
C SER A 81 -4.71 5.03 14.86
N GLU A 82 -5.08 4.56 16.04
CA GLU A 82 -5.76 3.28 16.25
C GLU A 82 -7.15 3.28 15.57
N GLN A 83 -7.95 4.35 15.74
CA GLN A 83 -9.25 4.48 15.09
C GLN A 83 -9.13 4.53 13.56
N TYR A 84 -8.09 5.20 13.03
CA TYR A 84 -7.84 5.25 11.59
C TYR A 84 -7.59 3.85 11.02
N ILE A 85 -6.73 3.06 11.67
CA ILE A 85 -6.43 1.68 11.26
C ILE A 85 -7.69 0.81 11.30
N LEU A 86 -8.43 0.85 12.41
CA LEU A 86 -9.66 0.06 12.57
C LEU A 86 -10.70 0.39 11.50
N ASN A 87 -10.99 1.67 11.30
CA ASN A 87 -11.97 2.12 10.29
C ASN A 87 -11.55 1.72 8.86
N ASN A 88 -10.25 1.80 8.53
CA ASN A 88 -9.79 1.38 7.22
C ASN A 88 -9.82 -0.14 7.06
N THR A 89 -9.50 -0.90 8.11
CA THR A 89 -9.61 -2.36 8.10
C THR A 89 -11.06 -2.80 7.86
N GLU A 90 -12.03 -2.21 8.55
CA GLU A 90 -13.46 -2.50 8.36
C GLU A 90 -13.91 -2.23 6.93
N LYS A 91 -13.50 -1.10 6.34
CA LYS A 91 -13.81 -0.77 4.94
C LYS A 91 -13.20 -1.76 3.96
N ILE A 92 -11.94 -2.16 4.16
CA ILE A 92 -11.27 -3.15 3.31
C ILE A 92 -12.00 -4.50 3.41
N VAL A 93 -12.34 -4.94 4.62
CA VAL A 93 -13.12 -6.17 4.84
C VAL A 93 -14.47 -6.11 4.11
N HIS A 94 -15.15 -4.96 4.17
CA HIS A 94 -16.43 -4.76 3.47
C HIS A 94 -16.25 -4.88 1.95
N ILE A 95 -15.24 -4.21 1.39
CA ILE A 95 -14.91 -4.30 -0.05
C ILE A 95 -14.61 -5.75 -0.45
N LEU A 96 -13.78 -6.46 0.31
CA LEU A 96 -13.43 -7.85 0.01
C LEU A 96 -14.66 -8.78 0.08
N LYS A 97 -15.54 -8.56 1.04
CA LYS A 97 -16.80 -9.31 1.19
C LYS A 97 -17.75 -9.02 0.02
N ASP A 98 -18.00 -7.75 -0.29
CA ASP A 98 -18.93 -7.35 -1.34
C ASP A 98 -18.50 -7.83 -2.72
N ASN A 99 -17.19 -7.94 -2.94
CA ASN A 99 -16.61 -8.46 -4.17
C ASN A 99 -16.37 -9.99 -4.13
N GLY A 100 -16.80 -10.68 -3.07
CA GLY A 100 -16.76 -12.13 -2.98
C GLY A 100 -15.37 -12.74 -2.81
N PHE A 101 -14.43 -12.02 -2.23
CA PHE A 101 -13.10 -12.55 -1.89
C PHE A 101 -13.07 -13.24 -0.53
N ILE A 102 -13.94 -12.81 0.39
CA ILE A 102 -14.09 -13.41 1.72
C ILE A 102 -15.55 -13.64 2.04
N ASP A 103 -15.81 -14.68 2.84
CA ASP A 103 -17.11 -14.98 3.44
C ASP A 103 -17.05 -14.73 4.94
N GLU A 104 -18.16 -14.27 5.50
CA GLU A 104 -18.35 -14.07 6.92
C GLU A 104 -18.77 -15.38 7.59
N ILE A 105 -18.11 -15.73 8.68
CA ILE A 105 -18.43 -16.88 9.51
C ILE A 105 -18.86 -16.37 10.88
N SER A 106 -20.13 -16.58 11.23
CA SER A 106 -20.63 -16.29 12.56
C SER A 106 -20.16 -17.37 13.54
N SER A 107 -19.45 -16.98 14.60
CA SER A 107 -19.03 -17.84 15.70
C SER A 107 -19.59 -17.34 17.03
N ASP A 108 -19.61 -18.20 18.06
CA ASP A 108 -20.05 -17.82 19.40
C ASP A 108 -19.20 -16.71 20.04
N ASP A 109 -17.96 -16.57 19.57
CA ASP A 109 -16.98 -15.57 20.05
C ASP A 109 -16.95 -14.27 19.21
N GLY A 110 -17.72 -14.19 18.10
CA GLY A 110 -17.78 -13.00 17.25
C GLY A 110 -17.91 -13.32 15.75
N VAL A 111 -17.54 -12.34 14.93
CA VAL A 111 -17.50 -12.47 13.46
C VAL A 111 -16.10 -12.83 13.03
N ASP A 112 -15.96 -13.91 12.29
CA ASP A 112 -14.72 -14.36 11.68
C ASP A 112 -14.85 -14.38 10.16
N TYR A 113 -13.76 -14.51 9.43
CA TYR A 113 -13.75 -14.46 7.96
C TYR A 113 -12.95 -15.62 7.39
N SER A 114 -13.42 -16.18 6.26
CA SER A 114 -12.70 -17.18 5.48
C SER A 114 -12.51 -16.73 4.04
N PHE A 115 -11.42 -17.16 3.42
CA PHE A 115 -11.22 -16.93 2.00
C PHE A 115 -12.17 -17.81 1.16
N THR A 116 -12.83 -17.19 0.19
CA THR A 116 -13.43 -17.92 -0.93
C THR A 116 -12.36 -18.48 -1.86
N SER A 117 -12.73 -19.29 -2.87
CA SER A 117 -11.79 -19.72 -3.90
C SER A 117 -11.17 -18.51 -4.62
N LYS A 118 -11.97 -17.47 -4.89
CA LYS A 118 -11.52 -16.20 -5.46
C LYS A 118 -10.52 -15.48 -4.52
N GLY A 119 -10.80 -15.44 -3.22
CA GLY A 119 -9.89 -14.87 -2.22
C GLY A 119 -8.56 -15.62 -2.11
N LYS A 120 -8.58 -16.96 -2.17
CA LYS A 120 -7.37 -17.79 -2.17
C LYS A 120 -6.49 -17.50 -3.39
N MET A 121 -7.10 -17.36 -4.59
CA MET A 121 -6.36 -16.96 -5.79
C MET A 121 -5.71 -15.59 -5.61
N ALA A 122 -6.45 -14.59 -5.15
CA ALA A 122 -5.92 -13.26 -4.90
C ALA A 122 -4.76 -13.26 -3.90
N ALA A 123 -4.83 -14.06 -2.85
CA ALA A 123 -3.79 -14.18 -1.84
C ALA A 123 -2.45 -14.75 -2.37
N CYS A 124 -2.45 -15.44 -3.51
CA CYS A 124 -1.25 -15.98 -4.15
C CYS A 124 -0.59 -15.02 -5.13
N ILE A 125 -1.23 -13.91 -5.49
CA ILE A 125 -0.73 -12.95 -6.49
C ILE A 125 0.02 -11.83 -5.78
N ALA A 126 1.29 -11.65 -6.12
CA ALA A 126 2.16 -10.58 -5.60
C ALA A 126 2.68 -9.64 -6.70
N GLU A 127 2.88 -10.14 -7.92
CA GLU A 127 3.50 -9.40 -9.02
C GLU A 127 2.54 -8.50 -9.81
N ALA A 128 1.23 -8.61 -9.56
CA ALA A 128 0.19 -7.77 -10.16
C ALA A 128 -0.80 -7.33 -9.08
N HIS A 129 -1.75 -6.45 -9.42
CA HIS A 129 -2.84 -6.13 -8.49
C HIS A 129 -3.69 -7.38 -8.24
N PRO A 130 -3.70 -7.94 -7.02
CA PRO A 130 -4.24 -9.27 -6.76
C PRO A 130 -5.74 -9.37 -7.06
N LEU A 131 -6.53 -8.37 -6.69
CA LEU A 131 -7.96 -8.38 -6.91
C LEU A 131 -8.30 -8.23 -8.40
N VAL A 132 -7.57 -7.36 -9.11
CA VAL A 132 -7.78 -7.13 -10.56
C VAL A 132 -7.45 -8.38 -11.37
N LEU A 133 -6.29 -9.01 -11.14
CA LEU A 133 -5.91 -10.20 -11.91
C LEU A 133 -6.83 -11.38 -11.61
N THR A 134 -7.24 -11.55 -10.36
CA THR A 134 -8.23 -12.58 -9.98
C THR A 134 -9.58 -12.34 -10.65
N GLU A 135 -10.08 -11.10 -10.61
CA GLU A 135 -11.34 -10.73 -11.24
C GLU A 135 -11.29 -10.97 -12.74
N LEU A 136 -10.18 -10.63 -13.38
CA LEU A 136 -9.96 -10.92 -14.80
C LEU A 136 -10.05 -12.43 -15.08
N CYS A 137 -9.37 -13.27 -14.25
CA CYS A 137 -9.45 -14.72 -14.42
C CYS A 137 -10.89 -15.22 -14.38
N VAL A 138 -11.69 -14.72 -13.45
CA VAL A 138 -13.12 -15.08 -13.33
C VAL A 138 -13.92 -14.59 -14.54
N ARG A 139 -13.75 -13.31 -14.96
CA ARG A 139 -14.47 -12.72 -16.11
C ARG A 139 -14.13 -13.37 -17.45
N LEU A 140 -12.92 -13.92 -17.57
CA LEU A 140 -12.47 -14.64 -18.79
C LEU A 140 -12.60 -16.17 -18.66
N ASP A 141 -13.44 -16.64 -17.74
CA ASP A 141 -13.66 -18.07 -17.51
C ASP A 141 -12.34 -18.84 -17.41
N TYR A 142 -11.45 -18.35 -16.52
CA TYR A 142 -10.13 -18.92 -16.28
C TYR A 142 -9.30 -19.11 -17.54
N PHE A 143 -9.41 -18.14 -18.47
CA PHE A 143 -8.74 -18.17 -19.78
C PHE A 143 -9.06 -19.39 -20.63
N GLU A 144 -10.24 -19.99 -20.51
CA GLU A 144 -10.63 -21.20 -21.26
C GLU A 144 -10.42 -21.05 -22.77
N SER A 145 -10.85 -19.92 -23.35
CA SER A 145 -10.74 -19.64 -24.78
C SER A 145 -9.37 -19.13 -25.24
N PHE A 146 -8.41 -18.93 -24.30
CA PHE A 146 -7.11 -18.35 -24.62
C PHE A 146 -6.00 -19.40 -24.74
N THR A 147 -5.10 -19.20 -25.69
CA THR A 147 -3.87 -19.96 -25.82
C THR A 147 -2.81 -19.48 -24.82
N PRO A 148 -1.79 -20.30 -24.47
CA PRO A 148 -0.67 -19.86 -23.62
C PRO A 148 0.02 -18.59 -24.11
N LYS A 149 0.19 -18.44 -25.43
CA LYS A 149 0.76 -17.24 -26.06
C LYS A 149 -0.09 -15.99 -25.81
N GLN A 150 -1.42 -16.11 -25.93
CA GLN A 150 -2.34 -15.00 -25.64
C GLN A 150 -2.32 -14.63 -24.15
N ILE A 151 -2.24 -15.62 -23.25
CA ILE A 151 -2.09 -15.37 -21.82
C ILE A 151 -0.80 -14.60 -21.53
N ILE A 152 0.31 -14.94 -22.19
CA ILE A 152 1.59 -14.20 -22.10
C ILE A 152 1.37 -12.73 -22.52
N GLY A 153 0.70 -12.48 -23.65
CA GLY A 153 0.39 -11.13 -24.12
C GLY A 153 -0.46 -10.33 -23.12
N ILE A 154 -1.42 -10.98 -22.46
CA ILE A 154 -2.26 -10.36 -21.42
C ILE A 154 -1.44 -10.05 -20.18
N LEU A 155 -0.70 -11.02 -19.62
CA LEU A 155 0.11 -10.85 -18.42
C LEU A 155 1.24 -9.82 -18.62
N SER A 156 1.72 -9.65 -19.87
CA SER A 156 2.75 -8.65 -20.18
C SER A 156 2.31 -7.21 -19.90
N SER A 157 1.00 -6.93 -19.86
CA SER A 157 0.48 -5.61 -19.51
C SER A 157 0.76 -5.19 -18.06
N PHE A 158 1.06 -6.15 -17.18
CA PHE A 158 1.49 -5.88 -15.78
C PHE A 158 3.01 -5.80 -15.63
N ALA A 159 3.77 -6.01 -16.71
CA ALA A 159 5.22 -6.03 -16.65
C ALA A 159 5.83 -4.68 -17.06
N ASP A 160 6.66 -4.13 -16.17
CA ASP A 160 7.23 -2.80 -16.36
C ASP A 160 8.46 -2.86 -17.26
N VAL A 161 8.52 -1.97 -18.25
CA VAL A 161 9.70 -1.69 -19.06
C VAL A 161 9.88 -0.20 -19.22
N LYS A 162 11.15 0.22 -19.33
CA LYS A 162 11.47 1.62 -19.60
C LYS A 162 11.46 1.83 -21.11
N VAL A 163 10.53 2.66 -21.56
CA VAL A 163 10.41 3.11 -22.96
C VAL A 163 10.38 4.64 -22.94
N PRO A 164 11.09 5.32 -23.86
CA PRO A 164 11.00 6.77 -24.04
C PRO A 164 9.55 7.22 -24.29
N ASP A 165 9.19 8.40 -23.81
CA ASP A 165 7.80 8.90 -23.87
C ASP A 165 7.24 9.01 -25.29
N ASP A 166 8.10 9.29 -26.27
CA ASP A 166 7.77 9.39 -27.70
C ASP A 166 7.54 8.02 -28.37
N LEU A 167 8.07 6.94 -27.80
CA LEU A 167 7.90 5.56 -28.27
C LEU A 167 6.88 4.77 -27.45
N LYS A 168 6.45 5.30 -26.31
CA LYS A 168 5.57 4.61 -25.35
C LYS A 168 4.17 4.40 -25.92
N GLN A 169 3.71 3.16 -25.84
CA GLN A 169 2.36 2.80 -26.27
C GLN A 169 1.33 3.23 -25.21
N VAL A 170 0.44 4.16 -25.57
CA VAL A 170 -0.52 4.77 -24.65
C VAL A 170 -1.81 3.96 -24.51
N LEU A 171 -2.15 3.16 -25.52
CA LEU A 171 -3.36 2.34 -25.57
C LEU A 171 -3.03 0.88 -25.84
N PRO A 172 -3.82 -0.07 -25.31
CA PRO A 172 -3.65 -1.49 -25.63
C PRO A 172 -3.83 -1.68 -27.14
N ASN A 173 -2.80 -2.16 -27.80
CA ASN A 173 -2.83 -2.49 -29.22
C ASN A 173 -1.81 -3.58 -29.52
N CYS A 174 -2.28 -4.67 -30.11
CA CYS A 174 -1.45 -5.73 -30.65
C CYS A 174 -2.17 -6.40 -31.84
N SER A 175 -1.47 -7.28 -32.52
CA SER A 175 -2.02 -8.00 -33.69
C SER A 175 -3.18 -8.93 -33.34
N ASP A 176 -3.32 -9.34 -32.08
CA ASP A 176 -4.37 -10.22 -31.57
C ASP A 176 -5.49 -9.42 -30.89
N TYR A 177 -6.68 -9.43 -31.53
CA TYR A 177 -7.86 -8.75 -31.01
C TYR A 177 -8.33 -9.28 -29.65
N HIS A 178 -8.24 -10.60 -29.42
CA HIS A 178 -8.67 -11.19 -28.13
C HIS A 178 -7.78 -10.70 -26.97
N VAL A 179 -6.48 -10.60 -27.21
CA VAL A 179 -5.53 -10.04 -26.23
C VAL A 179 -5.80 -8.57 -25.97
N THR A 180 -5.98 -7.78 -27.04
CA THR A 180 -6.32 -6.35 -26.93
C THR A 180 -7.62 -6.14 -26.15
N SER A 181 -8.65 -6.94 -26.43
CA SER A 181 -9.94 -6.88 -25.71
C SER A 181 -9.80 -7.25 -24.24
N ALA A 182 -9.04 -8.31 -23.92
CA ALA A 182 -8.78 -8.71 -22.53
C ALA A 182 -8.03 -7.62 -21.75
N VAL A 183 -7.03 -6.96 -22.36
CA VAL A 183 -6.27 -5.88 -21.72
C VAL A 183 -7.13 -4.62 -21.53
N ASN A 184 -8.08 -4.33 -22.43
CA ASN A 184 -9.08 -3.30 -22.19
C ASN A 184 -9.95 -3.62 -20.95
N ASN A 185 -10.37 -4.88 -20.77
CA ASN A 185 -11.09 -5.28 -19.56
C ASN A 185 -10.24 -5.09 -18.30
N ILE A 186 -8.93 -5.32 -18.36
CA ILE A 186 -8.02 -5.03 -17.22
C ILE A 186 -8.01 -3.53 -16.92
N LYS A 187 -7.91 -2.70 -17.96
CA LYS A 187 -7.93 -1.23 -17.81
C LYS A 187 -9.21 -0.75 -17.15
N ASP A 188 -10.36 -1.30 -17.54
CA ASP A 188 -11.65 -0.97 -16.93
C ASP A 188 -11.69 -1.43 -15.46
N LEU A 189 -11.21 -2.63 -15.15
CA LEU A 189 -11.08 -3.13 -13.77
C LEU A 189 -10.17 -2.26 -12.91
N ILE A 190 -9.04 -1.82 -13.42
CA ILE A 190 -8.14 -0.88 -12.71
C ILE A 190 -8.90 0.41 -12.38
N GLY A 191 -9.71 0.93 -13.29
CA GLY A 191 -10.59 2.08 -13.04
C GLY A 191 -11.64 1.80 -11.96
N GLU A 192 -12.33 0.66 -12.04
CA GLU A 192 -13.34 0.24 -11.06
C GLU A 192 -12.76 0.16 -9.64
N TYR A 193 -11.56 -0.42 -9.46
CA TYR A 193 -10.91 -0.51 -8.15
C TYR A 193 -10.34 0.84 -7.67
N ALA A 194 -9.85 1.69 -8.56
CA ALA A 194 -9.44 3.05 -8.21
C ALA A 194 -10.63 3.87 -7.69
N ASP A 195 -11.77 3.82 -8.37
CA ASP A 195 -13.01 4.48 -7.96
C ASP A 195 -13.51 3.92 -6.62
N LEU A 196 -13.46 2.60 -6.44
CA LEU A 196 -13.87 1.92 -5.21
C LEU A 196 -13.03 2.38 -3.99
N GLU A 197 -11.72 2.53 -4.15
CA GLU A 197 -10.86 3.10 -3.09
C GLU A 197 -11.19 4.56 -2.81
N ASN A 198 -11.37 5.36 -3.85
CA ASN A 198 -11.70 6.78 -3.72
C ASN A 198 -13.05 7.01 -3.02
N ASP A 199 -14.09 6.28 -3.41
CA ASP A 199 -15.43 6.37 -2.83
C ASP A 199 -15.43 5.99 -1.34
N ASN A 200 -14.64 4.98 -0.98
CA ASN A 200 -14.48 4.55 0.40
C ASN A 200 -13.44 5.36 1.19
N ARG A 201 -12.74 6.30 0.53
CA ARG A 201 -11.65 7.10 1.13
C ARG A 201 -10.59 6.20 1.77
N ILE A 202 -10.20 5.15 1.06
CA ILE A 202 -9.10 4.26 1.42
C ILE A 202 -7.90 4.67 0.57
N TRP A 203 -6.71 4.58 1.15
CA TRP A 203 -5.48 4.77 0.41
C TRP A 203 -4.56 3.58 0.67
N THR A 204 -4.47 2.69 -0.31
CA THR A 204 -3.60 1.51 -0.26
C THR A 204 -2.16 1.82 -0.65
N GLY A 205 -1.92 2.98 -1.29
CA GLY A 205 -0.63 3.35 -1.86
C GLY A 205 -0.37 2.73 -3.23
N TYR A 206 -1.33 1.98 -3.80
CA TYR A 206 -1.21 1.44 -5.15
C TYR A 206 -1.33 2.56 -6.19
N ASN A 207 -0.40 2.59 -7.17
CA ASN A 207 -0.43 3.58 -8.24
C ASN A 207 -1.24 3.05 -9.43
N TYR A 208 -2.52 3.34 -9.46
CA TYR A 208 -3.42 2.93 -10.53
C TYR A 208 -3.08 3.56 -11.89
N GLY A 209 -2.45 4.75 -11.90
CA GLY A 209 -2.07 5.45 -13.13
C GLY A 209 -0.98 4.76 -13.93
N ASP A 210 -0.07 4.08 -13.25
CA ASP A 210 1.07 3.35 -13.85
C ASP A 210 0.91 1.82 -13.75
N ALA A 211 -0.29 1.34 -13.43
CA ALA A 211 -0.56 -0.07 -13.18
C ALA A 211 -0.40 -0.95 -14.43
N LEU A 212 -0.54 -0.39 -15.62
CA LEU A 212 -0.48 -1.11 -16.88
C LEU A 212 0.47 -0.46 -17.87
N GLN A 213 1.17 -1.30 -18.63
CA GLN A 213 2.00 -0.92 -19.75
C GLN A 213 1.70 -1.81 -20.96
N TYR A 214 1.75 -1.25 -22.15
CA TYR A 214 1.29 -1.96 -23.36
C TYR A 214 2.42 -2.30 -24.33
N ASP A 215 3.62 -1.83 -24.08
CA ASP A 215 4.78 -1.93 -24.97
C ASP A 215 5.25 -3.36 -25.19
N LEU A 216 5.00 -4.24 -24.24
CA LEU A 216 5.41 -5.64 -24.29
C LEU A 216 4.35 -6.58 -24.90
N MET A 217 3.11 -6.16 -25.08
CA MET A 217 2.03 -7.04 -25.56
C MET A 217 2.41 -7.78 -26.83
N GLU A 218 2.73 -7.04 -27.89
CA GLU A 218 3.14 -7.63 -29.17
C GLU A 218 4.52 -8.31 -29.07
N LEU A 219 5.49 -7.66 -28.42
CA LEU A 219 6.86 -8.15 -28.29
C LEU A 219 6.94 -9.51 -27.58
N SER A 220 6.19 -9.71 -26.49
CA SER A 220 6.17 -10.96 -25.75
C SER A 220 5.57 -12.11 -26.57
N MET A 221 4.49 -11.84 -27.32
CA MET A 221 3.88 -12.81 -28.23
C MET A 221 4.79 -13.14 -29.41
N MET A 222 5.44 -12.14 -30.03
CA MET A 222 6.42 -12.35 -31.09
C MET A 222 7.62 -13.17 -30.60
N TRP A 223 8.09 -12.91 -29.35
CA TRP A 223 9.16 -13.68 -28.73
C TRP A 223 8.81 -15.15 -28.59
N CYS A 224 7.57 -15.49 -28.22
CA CYS A 224 7.12 -16.88 -28.12
C CYS A 224 7.30 -17.69 -29.42
N ASP A 225 7.14 -17.05 -30.57
CA ASP A 225 7.24 -17.71 -31.90
C ASP A 225 8.68 -17.97 -32.34
N LYS A 226 9.69 -17.42 -31.65
CA LYS A 226 11.09 -17.62 -32.03
C LYS A 226 11.59 -18.99 -31.53
N ASN A 227 12.02 -19.84 -32.47
CA ASN A 227 12.36 -21.24 -32.19
C ASN A 227 13.86 -21.56 -32.26
N ASN A 228 14.69 -20.58 -32.63
CA ASN A 228 16.14 -20.74 -32.70
C ASN A 228 16.87 -19.48 -32.24
N GLU A 229 18.15 -19.61 -31.95
CA GLU A 229 18.98 -18.52 -31.39
C GLU A 229 19.10 -17.33 -32.34
N HIS A 230 19.17 -17.57 -33.64
CA HIS A 230 19.29 -16.51 -34.64
C HIS A 230 18.02 -15.63 -34.65
N ASP A 231 16.83 -16.24 -34.71
CA ASP A 231 15.56 -15.52 -34.73
C ASP A 231 15.34 -14.74 -33.42
N CYS A 232 15.81 -15.28 -32.29
CA CYS A 232 15.77 -14.59 -31.01
C CYS A 232 16.68 -13.34 -31.01
N LYS A 233 17.90 -13.46 -31.57
CA LYS A 233 18.81 -12.30 -31.72
C LYS A 233 18.22 -11.23 -32.62
N VAL A 234 17.67 -11.62 -33.77
CA VAL A 234 16.99 -10.70 -34.70
C VAL A 234 15.82 -10.01 -34.01
N CYS A 235 14.99 -10.74 -33.25
CA CYS A 235 13.88 -10.17 -32.50
C CYS A 235 14.35 -9.09 -31.50
N ILE A 236 15.45 -9.33 -30.79
CA ILE A 236 16.03 -8.35 -29.87
C ILE A 236 16.56 -7.14 -30.62
N GLN A 237 17.29 -7.34 -31.71
CA GLN A 237 17.94 -6.27 -32.46
C GLN A 237 16.93 -5.37 -33.21
N ASP A 238 15.90 -5.96 -33.79
CA ASP A 238 14.96 -5.24 -34.67
C ASP A 238 13.70 -4.75 -33.92
N ASN A 239 13.22 -5.49 -32.88
CA ASN A 239 11.94 -5.17 -32.27
C ASN A 239 12.09 -4.60 -30.83
N VAL A 240 13.01 -5.19 -30.02
CA VAL A 240 13.22 -4.71 -28.65
C VAL A 240 14.05 -3.42 -28.67
N ALA A 241 15.11 -3.39 -29.49
CA ALA A 241 15.97 -2.22 -29.63
C ALA A 241 15.28 -1.03 -30.29
N ASP A 242 14.35 -1.26 -31.25
CA ASP A 242 13.57 -0.18 -31.88
C ASP A 242 12.68 0.58 -30.88
N LYS A 243 12.29 -0.06 -29.78
CA LYS A 243 11.59 0.59 -28.65
C LYS A 243 12.55 1.14 -27.57
N GLU A 244 13.85 1.09 -27.83
CA GLU A 244 14.90 1.48 -26.88
C GLU A 244 14.82 0.75 -25.51
N ILE A 245 14.22 -0.45 -25.49
CA ILE A 245 14.14 -1.30 -24.33
C ILE A 245 15.50 -1.98 -24.12
N SER A 246 16.09 -1.86 -22.93
CA SER A 246 17.30 -2.59 -22.60
C SER A 246 17.02 -4.11 -22.54
N ILE A 247 18.01 -4.94 -22.94
CA ILE A 247 17.91 -6.40 -22.82
C ILE A 247 17.66 -6.83 -21.37
N GLY A 248 18.25 -6.11 -20.41
CA GLY A 248 18.06 -6.36 -18.99
C GLY A 248 16.61 -6.11 -18.53
N ASP A 249 16.00 -5.00 -18.96
CA ASP A 249 14.60 -4.70 -18.61
C ASP A 249 13.64 -5.65 -19.34
N PHE A 250 13.90 -5.99 -20.59
CA PHE A 250 13.14 -7.00 -21.31
C PHE A 250 13.16 -8.36 -20.59
N ASN A 251 14.35 -8.84 -20.19
CA ASN A 251 14.48 -10.10 -19.46
C ASN A 251 13.74 -10.06 -18.10
N LYS A 252 13.85 -8.97 -17.35
CA LYS A 252 13.12 -8.80 -16.08
C LYS A 252 11.60 -8.86 -16.29
N ALA A 253 11.10 -8.20 -17.32
CA ALA A 253 9.69 -8.21 -17.65
C ALA A 253 9.20 -9.61 -18.05
N LEU A 254 9.98 -10.36 -18.83
CA LEU A 254 9.66 -11.75 -19.17
C LEU A 254 9.66 -12.66 -17.92
N LEU A 255 10.62 -12.48 -17.00
CA LEU A 255 10.64 -13.19 -15.72
C LEU A 255 9.42 -12.85 -14.85
N LYS A 256 8.98 -11.59 -14.83
CA LYS A 256 7.76 -11.18 -14.12
C LYS A 256 6.52 -11.90 -14.66
N ILE A 257 6.39 -12.05 -16.00
CA ILE A 257 5.31 -12.84 -16.61
C ILE A 257 5.34 -14.29 -16.15
N VAL A 258 6.52 -14.92 -16.11
CA VAL A 258 6.67 -16.29 -15.60
C VAL A 258 6.30 -16.41 -14.14
N THR A 259 6.70 -15.43 -13.32
CA THR A 259 6.34 -15.40 -11.88
C THR A 259 4.83 -15.30 -11.70
N MET A 260 4.15 -14.40 -12.39
CA MET A 260 2.68 -14.32 -12.34
C MET A 260 2.00 -15.62 -12.78
N ALA A 261 2.51 -16.28 -13.83
CA ALA A 261 1.99 -17.57 -14.26
C ALA A 261 2.17 -18.67 -13.19
N LYS A 262 3.29 -18.67 -12.48
CA LYS A 262 3.53 -19.59 -11.35
C LYS A 262 2.65 -19.28 -10.15
N GLU A 263 2.44 -18.00 -9.83
CA GLU A 263 1.52 -17.57 -8.77
C GLU A 263 0.09 -18.06 -9.04
N LEU A 264 -0.41 -17.88 -10.26
CA LEU A 264 -1.72 -18.41 -10.66
C LEU A 264 -1.78 -19.93 -10.63
N SER A 265 -0.69 -20.63 -11.00
CA SER A 265 -0.62 -22.09 -10.98
C SER A 265 -0.76 -22.66 -9.57
N ASN A 266 -0.29 -21.96 -8.54
CA ASN A 266 -0.27 -22.44 -7.15
C ASN A 266 -1.66 -22.80 -6.61
N VAL A 267 -2.73 -22.22 -7.13
CA VAL A 267 -4.12 -22.46 -6.67
C VAL A 267 -4.97 -23.22 -7.68
N CYS A 268 -4.48 -23.40 -8.91
CA CYS A 268 -5.27 -24.03 -9.97
C CYS A 268 -5.72 -25.46 -9.63
N GLU A 269 -4.84 -26.25 -8.98
CA GLU A 269 -5.17 -27.63 -8.56
C GLU A 269 -6.29 -27.62 -7.51
N GLU A 270 -6.19 -26.78 -6.49
CA GLU A 270 -7.19 -26.64 -5.43
C GLU A 270 -8.55 -26.17 -5.98
N MET A 271 -8.51 -25.29 -6.97
CA MET A 271 -9.72 -24.75 -7.62
C MET A 271 -10.30 -25.68 -8.70
N GLY A 272 -9.61 -26.77 -9.02
CA GLY A 272 -10.02 -27.66 -10.12
C GLY A 272 -9.82 -27.10 -11.51
N GLN A 273 -8.99 -26.05 -11.66
CA GLN A 273 -8.70 -25.37 -12.93
C GLN A 273 -7.54 -26.05 -13.67
N ILE A 274 -7.69 -27.33 -13.99
CA ILE A 274 -6.62 -28.17 -14.56
C ILE A 274 -6.21 -27.71 -15.95
N GLU A 275 -7.14 -27.23 -16.77
CA GLU A 275 -6.82 -26.71 -18.10
C GLU A 275 -5.99 -25.45 -18.03
N LEU A 276 -6.34 -24.51 -17.12
CA LEU A 276 -5.51 -23.32 -16.88
C LEU A 276 -4.12 -23.71 -16.39
N LEU A 277 -4.03 -24.61 -15.40
CA LEU A 277 -2.73 -25.13 -14.92
C LEU A 277 -1.86 -25.65 -16.05
N HIS A 278 -2.42 -26.43 -16.95
CA HIS A 278 -1.70 -26.96 -18.13
C HIS A 278 -1.22 -25.83 -19.07
N LYS A 279 -2.06 -24.81 -19.32
CA LYS A 279 -1.68 -23.65 -20.14
C LYS A 279 -0.58 -22.82 -19.48
N LEU A 280 -0.69 -22.55 -18.17
CA LEU A 280 0.30 -21.79 -17.43
C LEU A 280 1.66 -22.53 -17.38
N GLY A 281 1.66 -23.86 -17.28
CA GLY A 281 2.88 -24.67 -17.33
C GLY A 281 3.66 -24.59 -18.64
N GLN A 282 3.01 -24.15 -19.72
CA GLN A 282 3.65 -23.96 -21.04
C GLN A 282 4.34 -22.59 -21.16
N ILE A 283 4.02 -21.61 -20.28
CA ILE A 283 4.51 -20.23 -20.39
C ILE A 283 6.02 -20.15 -20.19
N GLU A 284 6.55 -20.77 -19.14
CA GLU A 284 7.98 -20.72 -18.83
C GLU A 284 8.86 -21.19 -19.99
N PRO A 285 8.67 -22.37 -20.61
CA PRO A 285 9.49 -22.81 -21.73
C PRO A 285 9.28 -21.98 -23.02
N MET A 286 8.13 -21.32 -23.20
CA MET A 286 7.89 -20.41 -24.32
C MET A 286 8.65 -19.09 -24.17
N ILE A 287 8.91 -18.64 -22.95
CA ILE A 287 9.53 -17.35 -22.64
C ILE A 287 11.01 -17.49 -22.32
N LEU A 288 11.39 -18.40 -21.42
CA LEU A 288 12.76 -18.58 -20.96
C LEU A 288 13.53 -19.47 -21.93
N LYS A 289 14.17 -18.85 -22.92
CA LYS A 289 14.98 -19.52 -23.93
C LYS A 289 16.15 -18.64 -24.36
N TYR A 290 17.25 -19.25 -24.73
CA TYR A 290 18.48 -18.59 -25.22
C TYR A 290 18.98 -17.52 -24.24
N VAL A 291 19.04 -16.28 -24.67
CA VAL A 291 19.54 -15.14 -23.86
C VAL A 291 18.79 -14.97 -22.55
N THR A 292 17.50 -15.30 -22.51
CA THR A 292 16.66 -15.14 -21.32
C THR A 292 16.87 -16.25 -20.29
N THR A 293 17.58 -17.34 -20.63
CA THR A 293 17.91 -18.43 -19.69
C THR A 293 19.17 -18.15 -18.86
N SER A 294 20.03 -17.22 -19.29
CA SER A 294 21.25 -16.89 -18.56
C SER A 294 20.91 -16.04 -17.33
N GLN A 295 21.01 -16.63 -16.14
CA GLN A 295 20.80 -15.95 -14.86
C GLN A 295 21.85 -14.86 -14.56
N SER A 296 22.89 -14.73 -15.40
CA SER A 296 23.95 -13.72 -15.26
C SER A 296 23.69 -12.57 -16.21
N LEU A 297 23.11 -11.50 -15.69
CA LEU A 297 23.02 -10.20 -16.37
C LEU A 297 24.34 -9.42 -16.36
N TYR A 298 25.43 -10.05 -15.95
CA TYR A 298 26.79 -9.51 -15.95
C TYR A 298 27.61 -10.23 -17.02
N LEU A 299 27.47 -9.77 -18.25
CA LEU A 299 28.42 -9.94 -19.33
C LEU A 299 28.78 -8.57 -19.87
#